data_ffef418eaf2533475aff8b1ed3690819
#
_entry.id   ffef418eaf2533475aff8b1ed3690819
#
_cell.length_a   1.000
_cell.length_b   1.000
_cell.length_c   1.000
_cell.angle_alpha   90.00
_cell.angle_beta   90.00
_cell.angle_gamma   90.00
#
_symmetry.space_group_name_H-M   'P 1'
#
loop_
_entity.id
_entity.type
_entity.pdbx_description
1 polymer ?
#
loop_
_entity_poly.entity_id
_entity_poly.type
_entity_poly.pdbx_seq_one_letter_code
_entity_poly.pdbx_strand_id
1 'polypeptide(L)'
;MQFHLNGFRPGDPDVHPAVDSHSGDSSAETDVLIVGTGPAGLILAAQLAAFPDISVRIVERRERPLELGHADGVMCRTVETFEAFGFADRLVREAYGISETAFWGPDDDPARIVRTGRVDDVPEGMTEFPHVVLNQARVQDYLLEHMANSPSRSAPEYGIEAMDVTVADSGSHPVTVIVRRTGDDASEPVSVRAKYVVGCDGARTAVRRALGIGMAGDEMNHAWGVMDVLAVTDFPDVRRKSVIQSAADGSALLIPREGGYLIRLYVDLGELEPSAPQARSRFSIDAIVEAAQRIFHPYRFDVKEIA
;
A
#
# COMPACT_ATOMS: atom_id res chain seq x y z
N MET A 1 -26.57 -14.87 4.01
CA MET A 1 -25.72 -14.93 5.21
C MET A 1 -25.81 -16.35 5.72
N GLN A 2 -24.74 -17.12 5.62
CA GLN A 2 -24.71 -18.50 6.12
C GLN A 2 -24.06 -18.49 7.52
N PHE A 3 -24.71 -19.14 8.47
CA PHE A 3 -24.12 -19.40 9.77
C PHE A 3 -23.65 -20.86 9.81
N HIS A 4 -22.44 -21.06 10.29
CA HIS A 4 -21.99 -22.40 10.63
C HIS A 4 -22.65 -22.89 11.92
N LEU A 5 -22.66 -24.21 12.14
CA LEU A 5 -23.25 -24.83 13.33
C LEU A 5 -22.65 -24.31 14.64
N ASN A 6 -21.43 -23.80 14.63
CA ASN A 6 -20.74 -23.20 15.77
C ASN A 6 -20.92 -21.66 15.85
N GLY A 7 -21.79 -21.06 15.02
CA GLY A 7 -22.08 -19.63 15.03
C GLY A 7 -21.14 -18.76 14.21
N PHE A 8 -20.08 -19.31 13.60
CA PHE A 8 -19.19 -18.53 12.72
C PHE A 8 -19.83 -18.25 11.37
N ARG A 9 -19.41 -17.15 10.76
CA ARG A 9 -19.74 -16.77 9.38
C ARG A 9 -18.55 -17.09 8.47
N PRO A 10 -18.77 -17.44 7.20
CA PRO A 10 -17.68 -17.52 6.23
C PRO A 10 -16.88 -16.21 6.22
N GLY A 11 -15.56 -16.30 6.34
CA GLY A 11 -14.66 -15.17 6.38
C GLY A 11 -14.53 -14.45 7.73
N ASP A 12 -15.17 -14.94 8.80
CA ASP A 12 -14.82 -14.47 10.14
C ASP A 12 -13.40 -14.96 10.51
N PRO A 13 -12.62 -14.16 11.25
CA PRO A 13 -11.24 -14.53 11.56
C PRO A 13 -11.18 -15.73 12.48
N ASP A 14 -10.31 -16.68 12.14
CA ASP A 14 -9.96 -17.77 13.02
C ASP A 14 -9.09 -17.27 14.18
N VAL A 15 -9.44 -17.62 15.40
CA VAL A 15 -8.67 -17.30 16.61
C VAL A 15 -7.99 -18.57 17.09
N HIS A 16 -6.68 -18.65 16.91
CA HIS A 16 -5.88 -19.76 17.38
C HIS A 16 -5.58 -19.62 18.89
N PRO A 17 -5.40 -20.73 19.62
CA PRO A 17 -4.89 -20.67 20.99
C PRO A 17 -3.54 -19.96 21.02
N ALA A 18 -3.37 -19.00 21.94
CA ALA A 18 -2.07 -18.39 22.16
C ALA A 18 -1.11 -19.42 22.76
N VAL A 19 0.11 -19.41 22.27
CA VAL A 19 1.22 -20.16 22.88
C VAL A 19 2.05 -19.14 23.65
N ASP A 20 2.52 -19.52 24.85
CA ASP A 20 3.45 -18.69 25.60
C ASP A 20 4.71 -18.49 24.75
N SER A 21 4.71 -17.41 23.99
CA SER A 21 5.82 -17.03 23.13
C SER A 21 6.77 -16.15 23.94
N HIS A 22 8.04 -16.24 23.61
CA HIS A 22 9.08 -15.36 24.16
C HIS A 22 8.94 -13.89 23.68
N SER A 23 7.79 -13.55 23.11
CA SER A 23 7.49 -12.27 22.42
C SER A 23 6.98 -11.16 23.35
N GLY A 24 7.20 -11.24 24.64
CA GLY A 24 6.74 -10.21 25.60
C GLY A 24 7.84 -9.40 26.26
N ASP A 25 9.07 -9.79 26.09
CA ASP A 25 10.19 -9.09 26.70
C ASP A 25 10.92 -8.27 25.61
N SER A 26 11.33 -7.06 25.93
CA SER A 26 12.24 -6.25 25.13
C SER A 26 13.65 -6.90 25.10
N SER A 27 13.69 -8.19 24.75
CA SER A 27 14.92 -8.95 24.71
C SER A 27 15.85 -8.32 23.68
N ALA A 28 17.09 -8.16 24.07
CA ALA A 28 18.14 -7.68 23.18
C ALA A 28 18.40 -8.64 21.99
N GLU A 29 17.76 -9.81 21.98
CA GLU A 29 17.93 -10.87 20.98
C GLU A 29 16.59 -11.39 20.45
N THR A 30 16.53 -11.67 19.13
CA THR A 30 15.37 -12.26 18.46
C THR A 30 15.82 -13.13 17.28
N ASP A 31 14.99 -14.08 16.85
CA ASP A 31 15.29 -14.87 15.65
C ASP A 31 15.19 -14.00 14.39
N VAL A 32 14.08 -13.25 14.27
CA VAL A 32 13.82 -12.41 13.09
C VAL A 32 13.46 -11.00 13.55
N LEU A 33 14.21 -10.01 13.05
CA LEU A 33 13.84 -8.60 13.18
C LEU A 33 13.33 -8.08 11.82
N ILE A 34 12.10 -7.61 11.81
CA ILE A 34 11.47 -6.98 10.63
C ILE A 34 11.51 -5.46 10.83
N VAL A 35 12.09 -4.74 9.89
CA VAL A 35 12.17 -3.28 9.91
C VAL A 35 11.15 -2.71 8.94
N GLY A 36 10.10 -2.09 9.46
CA GLY A 36 9.01 -1.47 8.71
C GLY A 36 7.72 -2.30 8.67
N THR A 37 6.58 -1.63 8.83
CA THR A 37 5.21 -2.19 8.80
C THR A 37 4.45 -1.80 7.53
N GLY A 38 5.16 -1.58 6.42
CA GLY A 38 4.53 -1.55 5.11
C GLY A 38 3.94 -2.92 4.75
N PRO A 39 3.23 -3.06 3.60
CA PRO A 39 2.62 -4.33 3.21
C PRO A 39 3.60 -5.51 3.23
N ALA A 40 4.83 -5.30 2.77
CA ALA A 40 5.85 -6.36 2.76
C ALA A 40 6.19 -6.86 4.17
N GLY A 41 6.42 -5.93 5.12
CA GLY A 41 6.76 -6.29 6.49
C GLY A 41 5.61 -6.95 7.23
N LEU A 42 4.39 -6.45 7.07
CA LEU A 42 3.22 -7.05 7.72
C LEU A 42 2.82 -8.41 7.12
N ILE A 43 2.97 -8.63 5.82
CA ILE A 43 2.74 -9.95 5.21
C ILE A 43 3.74 -10.97 5.76
N LEU A 44 5.02 -10.60 5.84
CA LEU A 44 6.03 -11.46 6.45
C LEU A 44 5.74 -11.74 7.92
N ALA A 45 5.39 -10.70 8.68
CA ALA A 45 5.04 -10.83 10.09
C ALA A 45 3.81 -11.72 10.31
N ALA A 46 2.77 -11.54 9.49
CA ALA A 46 1.56 -12.38 9.50
C ALA A 46 1.88 -13.86 9.21
N GLN A 47 2.77 -14.11 8.23
CA GLN A 47 3.21 -15.46 7.94
C GLN A 47 3.97 -16.08 9.12
N LEU A 48 4.88 -15.33 9.74
CA LEU A 48 5.67 -15.82 10.87
C LEU A 48 4.85 -15.98 12.15
N ALA A 49 3.74 -15.25 12.29
CA ALA A 49 2.86 -15.34 13.45
C ALA A 49 2.25 -16.72 13.66
N ALA A 50 2.21 -17.57 12.63
CA ALA A 50 1.78 -18.97 12.72
C ALA A 50 2.82 -19.89 13.40
N PHE A 51 4.07 -19.42 13.59
CA PHE A 51 5.19 -20.22 14.09
C PHE A 51 5.67 -19.69 15.46
N PRO A 52 5.06 -20.12 16.57
CA PRO A 52 5.37 -19.58 17.89
C PRO A 52 6.80 -19.90 18.39
N ASP A 53 7.46 -20.89 17.79
CA ASP A 53 8.85 -21.26 18.11
C ASP A 53 9.86 -20.28 17.50
N ILE A 54 9.43 -19.36 16.60
CA ILE A 54 10.25 -18.33 16.00
C ILE A 54 9.95 -17.01 16.72
N SER A 55 10.96 -16.47 17.43
CA SER A 55 10.82 -15.14 18.03
C SER A 55 10.92 -14.07 16.95
N VAL A 56 9.87 -13.24 16.83
CA VAL A 56 9.78 -12.17 15.82
C VAL A 56 9.61 -10.84 16.51
N ARG A 57 10.47 -9.89 16.15
CA ARG A 57 10.33 -8.50 16.54
C ARG A 57 10.08 -7.63 15.31
N ILE A 58 9.15 -6.70 15.41
CA ILE A 58 8.75 -5.85 14.28
C ILE A 58 8.84 -4.40 14.74
N VAL A 59 9.67 -3.59 14.09
CA VAL A 59 9.84 -2.19 14.45
C VAL A 59 9.36 -1.27 13.33
N GLU A 60 8.68 -0.18 13.71
CA GLU A 60 8.16 0.82 12.79
C GLU A 60 8.42 2.22 13.33
N ARG A 61 8.99 3.09 12.49
CA ARG A 61 9.32 4.48 12.86
C ARG A 61 8.10 5.37 13.08
N ARG A 62 6.96 5.08 12.43
CA ARG A 62 5.71 5.81 12.70
C ARG A 62 5.24 5.49 14.11
N GLU A 63 4.59 6.46 14.74
CA GLU A 63 4.08 6.31 16.12
C GLU A 63 2.84 5.41 16.21
N ARG A 64 2.19 5.12 15.08
CA ARG A 64 0.93 4.37 15.00
C ARG A 64 0.74 3.71 13.64
N PRO A 65 -0.22 2.80 13.49
CA PRO A 65 -0.61 2.23 12.21
C PRO A 65 -0.92 3.28 11.15
N LEU A 66 -0.83 2.90 9.89
CA LEU A 66 -1.17 3.78 8.76
C LEU A 66 -2.67 4.12 8.81
N GLU A 67 -3.00 5.41 8.74
CA GLU A 67 -4.40 5.88 8.67
C GLU A 67 -4.84 6.16 7.24
N LEU A 68 -3.91 6.66 6.41
CA LEU A 68 -4.14 6.98 5.02
C LEU A 68 -3.18 6.18 4.14
N GLY A 69 -3.74 5.40 3.22
CA GLY A 69 -2.96 4.59 2.29
C GLY A 69 -2.29 5.44 1.19
N HIS A 70 -1.14 4.97 0.72
CA HIS A 70 -0.43 5.55 -0.42
C HIS A 70 -0.79 4.87 -1.74
N ALA A 71 -1.25 3.63 -1.68
CA ALA A 71 -1.68 2.81 -2.81
C ALA A 71 -2.90 1.99 -2.39
N ASP A 72 -3.75 1.64 -3.37
CA ASP A 72 -5.01 0.96 -3.06
C ASP A 72 -5.28 -0.25 -3.95
N GLY A 73 -4.58 -0.36 -5.09
CA GLY A 73 -4.71 -1.52 -5.97
C GLY A 73 -4.09 -2.78 -5.36
N VAL A 74 -4.87 -3.84 -5.27
CA VAL A 74 -4.45 -5.15 -4.78
C VAL A 74 -4.71 -6.17 -5.90
N MET A 75 -3.62 -6.62 -6.52
CA MET A 75 -3.68 -7.58 -7.61
C MET A 75 -4.15 -8.95 -7.13
N CYS A 76 -4.76 -9.71 -8.03
CA CYS A 76 -5.29 -11.05 -7.78
C CYS A 76 -4.31 -11.97 -7.02
N ARG A 77 -3.02 -11.98 -7.38
CA ARG A 77 -2.00 -12.77 -6.68
C ARG A 77 -1.87 -12.41 -5.19
N THR A 78 -2.03 -11.15 -4.85
CA THR A 78 -2.01 -10.70 -3.45
C THR A 78 -3.29 -11.10 -2.72
N VAL A 79 -4.44 -11.07 -3.41
CA VAL A 79 -5.71 -11.57 -2.85
C VAL A 79 -5.64 -13.07 -2.56
N GLU A 80 -5.00 -13.86 -3.43
CA GLU A 80 -4.72 -15.29 -3.18
C GLU A 80 -3.86 -15.48 -1.90
N THR A 81 -2.90 -14.60 -1.66
CA THR A 81 -2.12 -14.63 -0.41
C THR A 81 -3.00 -14.32 0.80
N PHE A 82 -3.94 -13.39 0.67
CA PHE A 82 -4.90 -13.07 1.73
C PHE A 82 -5.91 -14.21 1.98
N GLU A 83 -6.21 -15.01 0.94
CA GLU A 83 -6.98 -16.25 1.13
C GLU A 83 -6.23 -17.25 1.99
N ALA A 84 -4.92 -17.40 1.78
CA ALA A 84 -4.10 -18.25 2.64
C ALA A 84 -4.06 -17.79 4.11
N PHE A 85 -4.31 -16.49 4.38
CA PHE A 85 -4.49 -15.94 5.73
C PHE A 85 -5.96 -15.98 6.22
N GLY A 86 -6.90 -16.43 5.39
CA GLY A 86 -8.31 -16.62 5.76
C GLY A 86 -9.16 -15.35 5.77
N PHE A 87 -8.72 -14.23 5.18
CA PHE A 87 -9.49 -12.98 5.18
C PHE A 87 -9.82 -12.40 3.80
N ALA A 88 -9.46 -13.10 2.69
CA ALA A 88 -9.72 -12.61 1.34
C ALA A 88 -11.19 -12.28 1.09
N ASP A 89 -12.11 -13.14 1.51
CA ASP A 89 -13.55 -12.93 1.38
C ASP A 89 -14.04 -11.63 2.05
N ARG A 90 -13.51 -11.33 3.23
CA ARG A 90 -13.86 -10.10 3.97
C ARG A 90 -13.33 -8.88 3.23
N LEU A 91 -12.09 -8.95 2.77
CA LEU A 91 -11.43 -7.88 2.02
C LEU A 91 -12.17 -7.59 0.70
N VAL A 92 -12.48 -8.62 -0.09
CA VAL A 92 -13.16 -8.47 -1.38
C VAL A 92 -14.55 -7.86 -1.22
N ARG A 93 -15.28 -8.18 -0.13
CA ARG A 93 -16.59 -7.56 0.14
C ARG A 93 -16.54 -6.06 0.44
N GLU A 94 -15.44 -5.57 1.01
CA GLU A 94 -15.25 -4.15 1.30
C GLU A 94 -14.67 -3.39 0.10
N ALA A 95 -13.89 -4.09 -0.73
CA ALA A 95 -13.14 -3.53 -1.84
C ALA A 95 -14.04 -3.22 -3.06
N TYR A 96 -13.49 -2.45 -3.98
CA TYR A 96 -14.04 -2.29 -5.32
C TYR A 96 -13.33 -3.24 -6.30
N GLY A 97 -14.09 -4.11 -6.97
CA GLY A 97 -13.54 -5.04 -7.96
C GLY A 97 -13.25 -4.35 -9.30
N ILE A 98 -12.06 -4.56 -9.85
CA ILE A 98 -11.66 -4.11 -11.18
C ILE A 98 -11.78 -5.28 -12.15
N SER A 99 -12.75 -5.23 -13.05
CA SER A 99 -12.96 -6.27 -14.07
C SER A 99 -12.32 -5.91 -15.41
N GLU A 100 -12.37 -4.62 -15.79
CA GLU A 100 -11.92 -4.12 -17.08
C GLU A 100 -11.12 -2.83 -16.90
N THR A 101 -10.18 -2.61 -17.81
CA THR A 101 -9.51 -1.32 -18.02
C THR A 101 -9.98 -0.75 -19.35
N ALA A 102 -10.54 0.47 -19.31
CA ALA A 102 -10.93 1.24 -20.49
C ALA A 102 -9.78 2.15 -20.93
N PHE A 103 -9.56 2.23 -22.23
CA PHE A 103 -8.56 3.13 -22.85
C PHE A 103 -9.30 4.21 -23.62
N TRP A 104 -8.86 5.45 -23.41
CA TRP A 104 -9.39 6.64 -24.04
C TRP A 104 -8.25 7.43 -24.70
N GLY A 105 -8.44 7.84 -25.91
CA GLY A 105 -7.45 8.58 -26.68
C GLY A 105 -8.08 9.74 -27.44
N PRO A 106 -7.28 10.52 -28.21
CA PRO A 106 -7.79 11.59 -29.04
C PRO A 106 -8.79 11.08 -30.07
N ASP A 107 -9.81 11.90 -30.34
CA ASP A 107 -10.73 11.77 -31.48
C ASP A 107 -10.16 12.46 -32.72
N ASP A 108 -10.90 12.48 -33.84
CA ASP A 108 -10.56 13.28 -35.03
C ASP A 108 -10.43 14.78 -34.68
N ASP A 109 -11.22 15.25 -33.75
CA ASP A 109 -11.01 16.54 -33.07
C ASP A 109 -10.03 16.36 -31.90
N PRO A 110 -8.81 16.90 -31.96
CA PRO A 110 -7.79 16.72 -30.93
C PRO A 110 -8.16 17.29 -29.56
N ALA A 111 -9.18 18.15 -29.48
CA ALA A 111 -9.70 18.65 -28.19
C ALA A 111 -10.62 17.63 -27.49
N ARG A 112 -10.96 16.53 -28.14
CA ARG A 112 -11.91 15.54 -27.62
C ARG A 112 -11.25 14.20 -27.42
N ILE A 113 -11.77 13.44 -26.46
CA ILE A 113 -11.39 12.05 -26.24
C ILE A 113 -12.52 11.10 -26.65
N VAL A 114 -12.15 9.93 -27.13
CA VAL A 114 -13.03 8.83 -27.50
C VAL A 114 -12.50 7.53 -26.90
N ARG A 115 -13.40 6.59 -26.59
CA ARG A 115 -12.96 5.28 -26.13
C ARG A 115 -12.31 4.51 -27.28
N THR A 116 -11.04 4.17 -27.13
CA THR A 116 -10.24 3.43 -28.13
C THR A 116 -10.23 1.93 -27.87
N GLY A 117 -10.52 1.47 -26.64
CA GLY A 117 -10.55 0.05 -26.33
C GLY A 117 -10.95 -0.26 -24.89
N ARG A 118 -11.15 -1.56 -24.67
CA ARG A 118 -11.26 -2.17 -23.35
C ARG A 118 -10.50 -3.47 -23.33
N VAL A 119 -9.94 -3.80 -22.19
CA VAL A 119 -9.32 -5.11 -21.95
C VAL A 119 -9.76 -5.62 -20.58
N ASP A 120 -9.92 -6.92 -20.46
CA ASP A 120 -10.12 -7.55 -19.16
C ASP A 120 -8.90 -7.32 -18.29
N ASP A 121 -9.10 -6.97 -17.04
CA ASP A 121 -8.00 -6.69 -16.11
C ASP A 121 -7.26 -7.97 -15.72
N VAL A 122 -7.98 -9.09 -15.60
CA VAL A 122 -7.44 -10.41 -15.36
C VAL A 122 -7.95 -11.35 -16.46
N PRO A 123 -7.07 -12.04 -17.21
CA PRO A 123 -7.48 -13.01 -18.21
C PRO A 123 -8.31 -14.15 -17.61
N GLU A 124 -9.33 -14.61 -18.38
CA GLU A 124 -10.20 -15.71 -17.98
C GLU A 124 -9.41 -16.98 -17.67
N GLY A 125 -9.75 -17.65 -16.57
CA GLY A 125 -9.13 -18.91 -16.14
C GLY A 125 -7.75 -18.76 -15.47
N MET A 126 -7.23 -17.55 -15.29
CA MET A 126 -5.93 -17.32 -14.64
C MET A 126 -6.04 -17.41 -13.11
N THR A 127 -7.13 -16.94 -12.54
CA THR A 127 -7.39 -16.95 -11.09
C THR A 127 -8.89 -16.82 -10.83
N GLU A 128 -9.33 -17.25 -9.66
CA GLU A 128 -10.71 -17.02 -9.18
C GLU A 128 -10.85 -15.71 -8.40
N PHE A 129 -9.73 -15.04 -8.11
CA PHE A 129 -9.71 -13.80 -7.32
C PHE A 129 -9.64 -12.56 -8.22
N PRO A 130 -10.44 -11.52 -7.93
CA PRO A 130 -10.39 -10.29 -8.69
C PRO A 130 -9.17 -9.43 -8.33
N HIS A 131 -8.77 -8.55 -9.24
CA HIS A 131 -8.04 -7.35 -8.87
C HIS A 131 -9.01 -6.40 -8.13
N VAL A 132 -8.62 -5.90 -6.99
CA VAL A 132 -9.47 -5.04 -6.17
C VAL A 132 -8.77 -3.74 -5.78
N VAL A 133 -9.58 -2.74 -5.43
CA VAL A 133 -9.11 -1.47 -4.87
C VAL A 133 -9.66 -1.36 -3.46
N LEU A 134 -8.76 -1.24 -2.49
CA LEU A 134 -9.08 -1.05 -1.08
C LEU A 134 -7.99 -0.20 -0.43
N ASN A 135 -8.37 0.70 0.46
CA ASN A 135 -7.42 1.53 1.19
C ASN A 135 -6.34 0.66 1.87
N GLN A 136 -5.07 1.02 1.64
CA GLN A 136 -3.91 0.29 2.19
C GLN A 136 -3.95 0.20 3.73
N ALA A 137 -4.47 1.22 4.41
CA ALA A 137 -4.64 1.17 5.86
C ALA A 137 -5.57 0.03 6.26
N ARG A 138 -6.65 -0.18 5.51
CA ARG A 138 -7.58 -1.29 5.76
C ARG A 138 -6.94 -2.66 5.52
N VAL A 139 -6.07 -2.78 4.52
CA VAL A 139 -5.27 -4.00 4.32
C VAL A 139 -4.36 -4.26 5.52
N GLN A 140 -3.74 -3.21 6.08
CA GLN A 140 -2.95 -3.34 7.30
C GLN A 140 -3.77 -3.82 8.48
N ASP A 141 -5.00 -3.32 8.66
CA ASP A 141 -5.90 -3.77 9.75
C ASP A 141 -6.14 -5.27 9.70
N TYR A 142 -6.40 -5.83 8.51
CA TYR A 142 -6.59 -7.26 8.33
C TYR A 142 -5.36 -8.08 8.71
N LEU A 143 -4.17 -7.61 8.32
CA LEU A 143 -2.92 -8.29 8.67
C LEU A 143 -2.62 -8.22 10.18
N LEU A 144 -2.86 -7.07 10.80
CA LEU A 144 -2.71 -6.89 12.25
C LEU A 144 -3.71 -7.75 13.03
N GLU A 145 -4.96 -7.84 12.57
CA GLU A 145 -5.99 -8.72 13.15
C GLU A 145 -5.57 -10.19 13.03
N HIS A 146 -5.09 -10.61 11.87
CA HIS A 146 -4.58 -11.96 11.66
C HIS A 146 -3.43 -12.28 12.63
N MET A 147 -2.46 -11.38 12.78
CA MET A 147 -1.36 -11.54 13.73
C MET A 147 -1.84 -11.62 15.18
N ALA A 148 -2.79 -10.76 15.57
CA ALA A 148 -3.38 -10.77 16.91
C ALA A 148 -4.17 -12.04 17.20
N ASN A 149 -4.66 -12.75 16.19
CA ASN A 149 -5.39 -14.01 16.32
C ASN A 149 -4.53 -15.26 16.09
N SER A 150 -3.28 -15.09 15.65
CA SER A 150 -2.32 -16.16 15.41
C SER A 150 -1.66 -16.66 16.73
N PRO A 151 -1.06 -17.86 16.76
CA PRO A 151 -0.51 -18.44 17.99
C PRO A 151 0.52 -17.57 18.72
N SER A 152 1.39 -16.85 17.99
CA SER A 152 2.45 -16.02 18.57
C SER A 152 1.96 -14.67 19.12
N ARG A 153 0.75 -14.20 18.75
CA ARG A 153 0.23 -12.87 19.13
C ARG A 153 1.18 -11.72 18.79
N SER A 154 1.96 -11.84 17.70
CA SER A 154 2.94 -10.83 17.32
C SER A 154 2.30 -9.48 17.06
N ALA A 155 2.95 -8.42 17.51
CA ALA A 155 2.50 -7.04 17.29
C ALA A 155 3.69 -6.13 16.98
N PRO A 156 3.51 -5.12 16.10
CA PRO A 156 4.56 -4.14 15.83
C PRO A 156 4.84 -3.21 17.01
N GLU A 157 6.11 -2.86 17.17
CA GLU A 157 6.57 -1.78 18.03
C GLU A 157 6.63 -0.48 17.22
N TYR A 158 5.70 0.41 17.48
CA TYR A 158 5.63 1.72 16.81
C TYR A 158 6.51 2.77 17.51
N GLY A 159 6.92 3.79 16.76
CA GLY A 159 7.81 4.83 17.25
C GLY A 159 9.25 4.34 17.46
N ILE A 160 9.68 3.33 16.73
CA ILE A 160 11.05 2.78 16.78
C ILE A 160 11.67 2.82 15.38
N GLU A 161 12.75 3.55 15.24
CA GLU A 161 13.50 3.68 13.99
C GLU A 161 14.79 2.87 14.01
N ALA A 162 15.04 2.09 12.95
CA ALA A 162 16.34 1.46 12.73
C ALA A 162 17.32 2.47 12.15
N MET A 163 18.46 2.63 12.82
CA MET A 163 19.48 3.62 12.50
C MET A 163 20.64 3.01 11.71
N ASP A 164 21.11 1.84 12.14
CA ASP A 164 22.27 1.19 11.56
C ASP A 164 22.17 -0.33 11.67
N VAL A 165 22.84 -1.04 10.78
CA VAL A 165 22.89 -2.50 10.72
C VAL A 165 24.32 -2.96 10.52
N THR A 166 24.78 -3.85 11.38
CA THR A 166 26.07 -4.50 11.25
C THR A 166 25.93 -6.02 11.26
N VAL A 167 26.75 -6.70 10.47
CA VAL A 167 26.73 -8.16 10.37
C VAL A 167 28.11 -8.69 10.81
N ALA A 168 28.10 -9.54 11.81
CA ALA A 168 29.29 -10.24 12.29
C ALA A 168 29.51 -11.56 11.53
N ASP A 169 30.74 -11.98 11.37
CA ASP A 169 31.10 -13.23 10.65
C ASP A 169 30.65 -14.50 11.39
N SER A 170 30.33 -14.39 12.69
CA SER A 170 29.99 -15.55 13.54
C SER A 170 29.12 -15.13 14.73
N GLY A 171 28.52 -16.11 15.39
CA GLY A 171 27.68 -15.94 16.57
C GLY A 171 26.26 -16.50 16.36
N SER A 172 25.53 -16.68 17.46
CA SER A 172 24.14 -17.18 17.41
C SER A 172 23.17 -16.15 16.79
N HIS A 173 23.43 -14.85 16.98
CA HIS A 173 22.68 -13.72 16.49
C HIS A 173 23.66 -12.73 15.84
N PRO A 174 24.10 -13.01 14.58
CA PRO A 174 25.21 -12.29 13.96
C PRO A 174 24.83 -10.87 13.50
N VAL A 175 23.53 -10.56 13.40
CA VAL A 175 23.12 -9.24 12.93
C VAL A 175 22.76 -8.36 14.11
N THR A 176 23.38 -7.18 14.17
CA THR A 176 23.06 -6.16 15.18
C THR A 176 22.43 -4.95 14.50
N VAL A 177 21.26 -4.54 14.99
CA VAL A 177 20.56 -3.34 14.54
C VAL A 177 20.51 -2.34 15.67
N ILE A 178 20.95 -1.13 15.41
CA ILE A 178 20.80 -0.01 16.33
C ILE A 178 19.43 0.60 16.08
N VAL A 179 18.60 0.63 17.11
CA VAL A 179 17.26 1.23 17.06
C VAL A 179 17.14 2.39 18.04
N ARG A 180 16.31 3.37 17.73
CA ARG A 180 16.03 4.52 18.60
C ARG A 180 14.55 4.84 18.58
N ARG A 181 14.02 5.35 19.70
CA ARG A 181 12.65 5.86 19.76
C ARG A 181 12.55 7.16 18.96
N THR A 182 11.52 7.25 18.10
CA THR A 182 11.23 8.47 17.31
C THR A 182 10.63 9.56 18.21
N GLY A 183 10.82 10.82 17.80
CA GLY A 183 10.25 11.97 18.53
C GLY A 183 10.97 12.35 19.84
N ASP A 184 11.98 11.60 20.22
CA ASP A 184 12.81 11.87 21.40
C ASP A 184 14.30 11.75 21.02
N ASP A 185 14.88 12.87 20.61
CA ASP A 185 16.30 12.95 20.24
C ASP A 185 17.25 12.69 21.43
N ALA A 186 16.73 12.75 22.66
CA ALA A 186 17.48 12.45 23.88
C ALA A 186 17.44 10.96 24.25
N SER A 187 16.59 10.16 23.60
CA SER A 187 16.55 8.72 23.86
C SER A 187 17.86 8.05 23.41
N GLU A 188 18.44 7.25 24.29
CA GLU A 188 19.64 6.49 23.97
C GLU A 188 19.32 5.37 22.96
N PRO A 189 20.15 5.22 21.90
CA PRO A 189 20.01 4.11 20.98
C PRO A 189 20.21 2.77 21.69
N VAL A 190 19.42 1.77 21.30
CA VAL A 190 19.47 0.41 21.85
C VAL A 190 19.90 -0.58 20.75
N SER A 191 20.73 -1.55 21.13
CA SER A 191 21.14 -2.62 20.23
C SER A 191 20.14 -3.78 20.30
N VAL A 192 19.68 -4.23 19.13
CA VAL A 192 18.91 -5.47 18.96
C VAL A 192 19.74 -6.45 18.15
N ARG A 193 19.93 -7.65 18.66
CA ARG A 193 20.64 -8.72 17.97
C ARG A 193 19.65 -9.71 17.37
N ALA A 194 19.86 -10.11 16.12
CA ALA A 194 18.98 -11.02 15.41
C ALA A 194 19.75 -12.10 14.65
N LYS A 195 19.11 -13.26 14.45
CA LYS A 195 19.61 -14.25 13.50
C LYS A 195 19.45 -13.75 12.07
N TYR A 196 18.28 -13.15 11.80
CA TYR A 196 17.94 -12.57 10.49
C TYR A 196 17.33 -11.18 10.67
N VAL A 197 17.69 -10.28 9.77
CA VAL A 197 17.07 -8.94 9.67
C VAL A 197 16.49 -8.79 8.29
N VAL A 198 15.21 -8.36 8.21
CA VAL A 198 14.51 -8.13 6.95
C VAL A 198 14.12 -6.66 6.85
N GLY A 199 14.77 -5.94 5.91
CA GLY A 199 14.48 -4.53 5.64
C GLY A 199 13.22 -4.39 4.79
N CYS A 200 12.13 -3.97 5.41
CA CYS A 200 10.83 -3.66 4.78
C CYS A 200 10.48 -2.17 4.93
N ASP A 201 11.47 -1.32 5.10
CA ASP A 201 11.39 0.11 5.41
C ASP A 201 11.30 1.00 4.15
N GLY A 202 10.95 0.39 2.99
CA GLY A 202 10.55 1.06 1.76
C GLY A 202 11.69 1.53 0.88
N ALA A 203 11.39 2.40 -0.08
CA ALA A 203 12.34 2.83 -1.11
C ALA A 203 13.57 3.58 -0.53
N ARG A 204 13.39 4.32 0.55
CA ARG A 204 14.45 5.09 1.24
C ARG A 204 15.03 4.34 2.45
N THR A 205 15.16 3.04 2.33
CA THR A 205 15.53 2.09 3.37
C THR A 205 16.85 2.44 4.10
N ALA A 206 16.82 2.44 5.42
CA ALA A 206 18.00 2.58 6.26
C ALA A 206 18.84 1.29 6.22
N VAL A 207 18.18 0.13 6.20
CA VAL A 207 18.85 -1.18 6.15
C VAL A 207 19.72 -1.31 4.90
N ARG A 208 19.21 -0.96 3.72
CA ARG A 208 19.99 -1.01 2.47
C ARG A 208 21.20 -0.08 2.52
N ARG A 209 21.03 1.14 3.05
CA ARG A 209 22.12 2.13 3.17
C ARG A 209 23.21 1.66 4.13
N ALA A 210 22.83 1.09 5.28
CA ALA A 210 23.77 0.56 6.25
C ALA A 210 24.65 -0.57 5.66
N LEU A 211 24.07 -1.37 4.74
CA LEU A 211 24.80 -2.43 4.03
C LEU A 211 25.61 -1.91 2.83
N GLY A 212 25.64 -0.61 2.57
CA GLY A 212 26.37 -0.02 1.44
C GLY A 212 25.80 -0.37 0.07
N ILE A 213 24.55 -0.83 0.00
CA ILE A 213 23.89 -1.21 -1.26
C ILE A 213 23.26 0.03 -1.89
N GLY A 214 23.78 0.44 -3.05
CA GLY A 214 23.27 1.55 -3.84
C GLY A 214 21.97 1.21 -4.59
N MET A 215 21.29 2.22 -5.08
CA MET A 215 20.25 2.09 -6.11
C MET A 215 20.87 2.39 -7.46
N ALA A 216 20.55 1.59 -8.46
CA ALA A 216 20.90 1.84 -9.87
C ALA A 216 19.60 2.13 -10.64
N GLY A 217 19.65 3.08 -11.56
CA GLY A 217 18.52 3.51 -12.39
C GLY A 217 18.51 5.01 -12.61
N ASP A 218 17.51 5.46 -13.36
CA ASP A 218 17.31 6.87 -13.69
C ASP A 218 16.22 7.46 -12.78
N GLU A 219 16.37 8.73 -12.43
CA GLU A 219 15.37 9.50 -11.69
C GLU A 219 14.48 10.23 -12.69
N MET A 220 13.19 9.89 -12.69
CA MET A 220 12.21 10.58 -13.52
C MET A 220 11.61 11.74 -12.75
N ASN A 221 11.97 12.96 -13.14
CA ASN A 221 11.40 14.19 -12.59
C ASN A 221 10.02 14.46 -13.20
N HIS A 222 9.04 13.60 -12.91
CA HIS A 222 7.69 13.71 -13.44
C HIS A 222 6.67 13.78 -12.30
N ALA A 223 5.77 14.75 -12.34
CA ALA A 223 4.78 14.97 -11.30
C ALA A 223 3.41 14.43 -11.69
N TRP A 224 2.77 13.81 -10.72
CA TRP A 224 1.37 13.38 -10.80
C TRP A 224 0.57 14.00 -9.67
N GLY A 225 -0.52 14.69 -10.02
CA GLY A 225 -1.55 15.06 -9.04
C GLY A 225 -2.41 13.85 -8.73
N VAL A 226 -2.56 13.53 -7.44
CA VAL A 226 -3.39 12.39 -6.99
C VAL A 226 -4.40 12.90 -5.99
N MET A 227 -5.69 12.62 -6.22
CA MET A 227 -6.76 13.01 -5.31
C MET A 227 -7.91 11.98 -5.33
N ASP A 228 -8.54 11.80 -4.19
CA ASP A 228 -9.80 11.08 -4.08
C ASP A 228 -10.93 12.09 -4.12
N VAL A 229 -11.89 11.91 -5.04
CA VAL A 229 -12.93 12.92 -5.29
C VAL A 229 -14.31 12.31 -5.41
N LEU A 230 -15.31 13.09 -4.98
CA LEU A 230 -16.69 12.95 -5.40
C LEU A 230 -16.92 13.91 -6.56
N ALA A 231 -17.33 13.39 -7.70
CA ALA A 231 -17.55 14.18 -8.91
C ALA A 231 -18.94 13.93 -9.53
N VAL A 232 -19.50 14.97 -10.12
CA VAL A 232 -20.65 14.86 -11.02
C VAL A 232 -20.12 14.85 -12.45
N THR A 233 -20.35 13.76 -13.15
CA THR A 233 -19.81 13.54 -14.49
C THR A 233 -20.76 12.73 -15.35
N ASP A 234 -20.73 12.96 -16.65
CA ASP A 234 -21.35 12.14 -17.69
C ASP A 234 -20.33 11.25 -18.41
N PHE A 235 -19.10 11.18 -17.90
CA PHE A 235 -18.07 10.26 -18.41
C PHE A 235 -18.55 8.81 -18.25
N PRO A 236 -18.70 8.05 -19.34
CA PRO A 236 -19.41 6.77 -19.29
C PRO A 236 -18.67 5.67 -18.55
N ASP A 237 -17.34 5.77 -18.42
CA ASP A 237 -16.50 4.80 -17.73
C ASP A 237 -16.06 5.28 -16.32
N VAL A 238 -16.81 6.18 -15.70
CA VAL A 238 -16.50 6.70 -14.35
C VAL A 238 -16.35 5.60 -13.28
N ARG A 239 -16.98 4.45 -13.49
CA ARG A 239 -16.88 3.27 -12.61
C ARG A 239 -16.03 2.15 -13.22
N ARG A 240 -15.07 2.49 -14.11
CA ARG A 240 -14.04 1.59 -14.63
C ARG A 240 -12.66 2.21 -14.42
N LYS A 241 -11.66 1.38 -14.23
CA LYS A 241 -10.28 1.82 -14.36
C LYS A 241 -10.10 2.35 -15.79
N SER A 242 -9.77 3.62 -15.92
CA SER A 242 -9.72 4.29 -17.23
C SER A 242 -8.39 5.00 -17.40
N VAL A 243 -7.64 4.60 -18.42
CA VAL A 243 -6.41 5.27 -18.87
C VAL A 243 -6.80 6.25 -19.97
N ILE A 244 -6.54 7.52 -19.74
CA ILE A 244 -7.01 8.61 -20.61
C ILE A 244 -5.81 9.40 -21.09
N GLN A 245 -5.72 9.59 -22.40
CA GLN A 245 -4.69 10.40 -23.04
C GLN A 245 -5.35 11.44 -23.93
N SER A 246 -5.22 12.71 -23.60
CA SER A 246 -5.60 13.83 -24.44
C SER A 246 -4.46 14.15 -25.44
N ALA A 247 -4.79 14.70 -26.59
CA ALA A 247 -3.78 15.14 -27.55
C ALA A 247 -3.01 16.37 -27.07
N ALA A 248 -3.66 17.26 -26.29
CA ALA A 248 -3.11 18.57 -25.92
C ALA A 248 -2.89 18.76 -24.42
N ASP A 249 -3.68 18.08 -23.58
CA ASP A 249 -3.79 18.40 -22.15
C ASP A 249 -3.13 17.37 -21.23
N GLY A 250 -2.41 16.37 -21.80
CA GLY A 250 -1.72 15.36 -21.04
C GLY A 250 -2.55 14.12 -20.77
N SER A 251 -2.25 13.43 -19.66
CA SER A 251 -2.82 12.13 -19.35
C SER A 251 -3.50 12.12 -17.98
N ALA A 252 -4.52 11.26 -17.84
CA ALA A 252 -5.15 10.98 -16.57
C ALA A 252 -5.39 9.48 -16.39
N LEU A 253 -5.37 9.03 -15.13
CA LEU A 253 -5.83 7.70 -14.76
C LEU A 253 -6.95 7.86 -13.74
N LEU A 254 -8.12 7.29 -14.04
CA LEU A 254 -9.26 7.23 -13.16
C LEU A 254 -9.39 5.83 -12.62
N ILE A 255 -9.48 5.69 -11.30
CA ILE A 255 -9.68 4.42 -10.62
C ILE A 255 -10.88 4.55 -9.69
N PRO A 256 -11.93 3.75 -9.87
CA PRO A 256 -13.03 3.69 -8.92
C PRO A 256 -12.54 3.23 -7.56
N ARG A 257 -13.12 3.82 -6.50
CA ARG A 257 -12.83 3.47 -5.12
C ARG A 257 -14.01 2.73 -4.50
N GLU A 258 -13.75 2.14 -3.36
CA GLU A 258 -14.78 1.58 -2.47
C GLU A 258 -15.87 2.62 -2.13
N GLY A 259 -17.02 2.15 -1.64
CA GLY A 259 -18.15 3.03 -1.25
C GLY A 259 -19.05 3.47 -2.39
N GLY A 260 -18.76 3.11 -3.66
CA GLY A 260 -19.69 3.28 -4.80
C GLY A 260 -19.61 4.61 -5.55
N TYR A 261 -19.19 5.71 -4.90
CA TYR A 261 -19.18 7.05 -5.51
C TYR A 261 -17.78 7.65 -5.60
N LEU A 262 -16.90 7.30 -4.69
CA LEU A 262 -15.54 7.81 -4.64
C LEU A 262 -14.72 7.30 -5.83
N ILE A 263 -13.93 8.19 -6.41
CA ILE A 263 -12.97 7.86 -7.47
C ILE A 263 -11.62 8.45 -7.12
N ARG A 264 -10.55 7.74 -7.44
CA ARG A 264 -9.20 8.26 -7.40
C ARG A 264 -8.82 8.74 -8.80
N LEU A 265 -8.36 9.98 -8.85
CA LEU A 265 -7.91 10.61 -10.06
C LEU A 265 -6.41 10.87 -9.97
N TYR A 266 -5.68 10.42 -10.96
CA TYR A 266 -4.29 10.78 -11.23
C TYR A 266 -4.27 11.69 -12.44
N VAL A 267 -3.61 12.83 -12.32
CA VAL A 267 -3.44 13.79 -13.42
C VAL A 267 -1.97 14.01 -13.65
N ASP A 268 -1.54 13.80 -14.87
CA ASP A 268 -0.18 14.08 -15.31
C ASP A 268 0.06 15.59 -15.32
N LEU A 269 1.04 16.05 -14.55
CA LEU A 269 1.42 17.45 -14.42
C LEU A 269 2.73 17.78 -15.16
N GLY A 270 3.29 16.79 -15.86
CA GLY A 270 4.49 16.94 -16.68
C GLY A 270 5.78 16.90 -15.88
N GLU A 271 6.87 17.29 -16.54
CA GLU A 271 8.20 17.28 -15.94
C GLU A 271 8.38 18.41 -14.93
N LEU A 272 9.07 18.07 -13.85
CA LEU A 272 9.50 19.00 -12.82
C LEU A 272 10.88 19.55 -13.17
N GLU A 273 10.99 20.87 -13.35
CA GLU A 273 12.29 21.51 -13.34
C GLU A 273 12.74 21.72 -11.88
N PRO A 274 13.82 21.05 -11.44
CA PRO A 274 14.24 21.09 -10.04
C PRO A 274 14.59 22.50 -9.53
N SER A 275 14.85 23.45 -10.46
CA SER A 275 15.32 24.82 -10.17
C SER A 275 14.24 25.90 -10.21
N ALA A 276 12.97 25.56 -10.49
CA ALA A 276 11.91 26.56 -10.62
C ALA A 276 11.14 26.78 -9.29
N PRO A 277 11.35 27.93 -8.60
CA PRO A 277 10.60 28.22 -7.35
C PRO A 277 9.08 28.33 -7.55
N GLN A 278 8.62 28.50 -8.79
CA GLN A 278 7.21 28.66 -9.16
C GLN A 278 6.48 27.30 -9.37
N ALA A 279 7.18 26.18 -9.25
CA ALA A 279 6.60 24.85 -9.46
C ALA A 279 5.45 24.54 -8.51
N ARG A 280 5.44 25.08 -7.29
CA ARG A 280 4.40 24.78 -6.28
C ARG A 280 3.01 25.34 -6.61
N SER A 281 2.89 26.44 -7.35
CA SER A 281 1.58 26.99 -7.76
C SER A 281 0.91 26.17 -8.88
N ARG A 282 1.69 25.43 -9.69
CA ARG A 282 1.17 24.48 -10.68
C ARG A 282 0.53 23.26 -10.04
N PHE A 283 0.78 23.02 -8.76
CA PHE A 283 0.30 21.87 -8.01
C PHE A 283 -0.82 22.23 -7.02
N SER A 284 -1.51 23.35 -7.25
CA SER A 284 -2.72 23.64 -6.47
C SER A 284 -3.82 22.66 -6.85
N ILE A 285 -4.69 22.38 -5.89
CA ILE A 285 -5.88 21.54 -6.11
C ILE A 285 -6.68 22.04 -7.31
N ASP A 286 -6.91 23.36 -7.40
CA ASP A 286 -7.65 23.96 -8.50
C ASP A 286 -6.98 23.70 -9.85
N ALA A 287 -5.66 23.83 -9.95
CA ALA A 287 -4.93 23.56 -11.17
C ALA A 287 -5.03 22.09 -11.63
N ILE A 288 -5.03 21.15 -10.68
CA ILE A 288 -5.21 19.72 -10.96
C ILE A 288 -6.63 19.44 -11.43
N VAL A 289 -7.63 20.04 -10.80
CA VAL A 289 -9.05 19.91 -11.20
C VAL A 289 -9.28 20.50 -12.59
N GLU A 290 -8.74 21.69 -12.88
CA GLU A 290 -8.83 22.31 -14.22
C GLU A 290 -8.14 21.46 -15.29
N ALA A 291 -6.98 20.90 -15.01
CA ALA A 291 -6.31 19.99 -15.92
C ALA A 291 -7.15 18.73 -16.19
N ALA A 292 -7.72 18.13 -15.15
CA ALA A 292 -8.65 17.01 -15.31
C ALA A 292 -9.85 17.38 -16.21
N GLN A 293 -10.47 18.53 -15.99
CA GLN A 293 -11.62 18.98 -16.79
C GLN A 293 -11.27 19.12 -18.29
N ARG A 294 -10.06 19.60 -18.59
CA ARG A 294 -9.61 19.67 -20.00
C ARG A 294 -9.34 18.28 -20.59
N ILE A 295 -8.69 17.40 -19.83
CA ILE A 295 -8.39 16.03 -20.28
C ILE A 295 -9.66 15.23 -20.55
N PHE A 296 -10.70 15.40 -19.74
CA PHE A 296 -11.97 14.67 -19.90
C PHE A 296 -12.88 15.23 -20.98
N HIS A 297 -12.54 16.36 -21.61
CA HIS A 297 -13.40 16.94 -22.65
C HIS A 297 -13.69 15.94 -23.80
N PRO A 298 -14.95 15.76 -24.27
CA PRO A 298 -16.10 16.66 -24.07
C PRO A 298 -16.98 16.34 -22.84
N TYR A 299 -16.58 15.41 -22.01
CA TYR A 299 -17.39 15.02 -20.85
C TYR A 299 -17.29 16.05 -19.73
N ARG A 300 -18.41 16.29 -19.08
CA ARG A 300 -18.42 17.10 -17.86
C ARG A 300 -17.70 16.36 -16.72
N PHE A 301 -16.81 17.05 -16.04
CA PHE A 301 -16.14 16.52 -14.86
C PHE A 301 -16.10 17.60 -13.77
N ASP A 302 -17.06 17.54 -12.84
CA ASP A 302 -17.32 18.57 -11.86
C ASP A 302 -17.07 18.03 -10.45
N VAL A 303 -15.87 18.30 -9.92
CA VAL A 303 -15.45 17.86 -8.59
C VAL A 303 -16.27 18.62 -7.53
N LYS A 304 -16.95 17.90 -6.65
CA LYS A 304 -17.78 18.47 -5.58
C LYS A 304 -17.10 18.43 -4.22
N GLU A 305 -16.33 17.39 -3.99
CA GLU A 305 -15.64 17.17 -2.73
C GLU A 305 -14.32 16.43 -2.98
N ILE A 306 -13.31 16.75 -2.20
CA ILE A 306 -12.03 16.05 -2.16
C ILE A 306 -11.95 15.39 -0.79
N ALA A 307 -11.79 14.06 -0.77
CA ALA A 307 -11.80 13.24 0.42
C ALA A 307 -10.39 13.04 0.99
#